data_425edd3d67dc1d5f0e60017a44f527ee
#
_entry.id   425edd3d67dc1d5f0e60017a44f527ee
#
_cell.length_a   1.000
_cell.length_b   1.000
_cell.length_c   1.000
_cell.angle_alpha   90.00
_cell.angle_beta   90.00
_cell.angle_gamma   90.00
#
_symmetry.space_group_name_H-M   'P 1'
#
loop_
_entity.id
_entity.type
_entity.pdbx_description
1 polymer ?
#
loop_
_entity_poly.entity_id
_entity_poly.type
_entity_poly.pdbx_seq_one_letter_code
_entity_poly.pdbx_strand_id
1 'polypeptide(L)'
;MKELRRSAGGPPVRLVHLGLGNFFRAHQAWYTTNASDAAEWGIAAFTGRSTERSHARAAALRLQDGLYTLITRAADGDRFEVVRSLARIHVADEHAAWLAYLADPQVQVVTTTVTETGYLRGAGGGLDVDRPEVTTDIDALRADWTAPVSTVPAKLVAGFAARRLAAAGPLTVVPCDNLPGNGAAVAQVISDLAESVDPELLPWIRDNVSYVTTMVDRITPEPTPQDIAGAEAATGVHDRAAVVTEPFSEWVIGGEFAVGRPRWEGAGATFTTDVAPEKLWHCAHPTSGCVPLPGARPSQDRPLSVAELPGAQGVRVIRHRRSSTRRWSAALPPAQQTVRVLV
;
A
#
# COMPACT_ATOMS: atom_id res chain seq x y z
N MET A 1 -13.97 15.66 -25.71
CA MET A 1 -12.69 15.48 -24.99
C MET A 1 -12.05 14.17 -25.44
N LYS A 2 -10.72 14.10 -25.44
CA LYS A 2 -9.99 12.88 -25.83
C LYS A 2 -9.99 11.90 -24.65
N GLU A 3 -10.22 10.62 -24.91
CA GLU A 3 -10.14 9.58 -23.89
C GLU A 3 -8.66 9.31 -23.52
N LEU A 4 -8.38 9.07 -22.23
CA LEU A 4 -7.05 8.70 -21.76
C LEU A 4 -6.77 7.22 -22.12
N ARG A 5 -5.88 7.00 -23.09
CA ARG A 5 -5.53 5.68 -23.63
C ARG A 5 -4.04 5.56 -23.89
N ARG A 6 -3.51 4.35 -23.82
CA ARG A 6 -2.14 4.08 -24.24
C ARG A 6 -2.02 4.13 -25.78
N SER A 7 -0.89 4.68 -26.25
CA SER A 7 -0.53 4.63 -27.66
C SER A 7 0.28 3.37 -28.04
N ALA A 8 0.79 2.65 -27.04
CA ALA A 8 1.57 1.42 -27.18
C ALA A 8 1.25 0.47 -26.02
N GLY A 9 1.79 -0.76 -26.04
CA GLY A 9 1.65 -1.71 -24.94
C GLY A 9 2.15 -1.17 -23.59
N GLY A 10 1.61 -1.66 -22.50
CA GLY A 10 2.11 -1.36 -21.15
C GLY A 10 3.45 -2.04 -20.87
N PRO A 11 4.17 -1.63 -19.81
CA PRO A 11 5.40 -2.29 -19.38
C PRO A 11 5.13 -3.75 -18.98
N PRO A 12 6.14 -4.65 -19.06
CA PRO A 12 5.98 -6.05 -18.65
C PRO A 12 5.63 -6.14 -17.16
N VAL A 13 4.71 -7.05 -16.82
CA VAL A 13 4.32 -7.24 -15.42
C VAL A 13 5.43 -7.95 -14.67
N ARG A 14 6.07 -7.24 -13.75
CA ARG A 14 7.07 -7.78 -12.81
C ARG A 14 6.72 -7.51 -11.35
N LEU A 15 5.69 -6.71 -11.12
CA LEU A 15 5.17 -6.39 -9.82
C LEU A 15 3.68 -6.70 -9.77
N VAL A 16 3.24 -7.37 -8.69
CA VAL A 16 1.83 -7.59 -8.39
C VAL A 16 1.45 -6.76 -7.17
N HIS A 17 0.28 -6.14 -7.20
CA HIS A 17 -0.21 -5.34 -6.07
C HIS A 17 -1.58 -5.82 -5.59
N LEU A 18 -1.75 -5.93 -4.28
CA LEU A 18 -3.03 -6.19 -3.62
C LEU A 18 -3.46 -4.99 -2.78
N GLY A 19 -4.55 -4.34 -3.20
CA GLY A 19 -5.06 -3.16 -2.51
C GLY A 19 -5.23 -1.94 -3.42
N LEU A 20 -5.75 -2.10 -4.65
CA LEU A 20 -5.95 -1.03 -5.64
C LEU A 20 -6.85 0.10 -5.10
N GLY A 21 -6.29 0.97 -4.26
CA GLY A 21 -6.91 2.14 -3.66
C GLY A 21 -6.36 3.46 -4.18
N ASN A 22 -6.79 4.59 -3.56
CA ASN A 22 -6.26 5.91 -3.88
C ASN A 22 -4.81 6.02 -3.42
N PHE A 23 -4.50 5.55 -2.19
CA PHE A 23 -3.15 5.58 -1.65
C PHE A 23 -2.16 4.86 -2.55
N PHE A 24 -2.40 3.59 -2.89
CA PHE A 24 -1.54 2.84 -3.80
C PHE A 24 -1.30 3.58 -5.13
N ARG A 25 -2.34 4.15 -5.71
CA ARG A 25 -2.26 4.86 -7.00
C ARG A 25 -1.44 6.14 -6.90
N ALA A 26 -1.57 6.87 -5.78
CA ALA A 26 -0.80 8.08 -5.53
C ALA A 26 0.60 7.80 -4.98
N HIS A 27 0.89 6.59 -4.53
CA HIS A 27 2.15 6.22 -3.88
C HIS A 27 2.93 5.18 -4.70
N GLN A 28 2.81 3.89 -4.45
CA GLN A 28 3.64 2.85 -5.07
C GLN A 28 3.59 2.88 -6.61
N ALA A 29 2.41 3.09 -7.20
CA ALA A 29 2.25 3.18 -8.64
C ALA A 29 2.92 4.45 -9.21
N TRP A 30 2.85 5.57 -8.48
CA TRP A 30 3.54 6.80 -8.83
C TRP A 30 5.06 6.64 -8.74
N TYR A 31 5.59 6.08 -7.63
CA TYR A 31 7.03 5.79 -7.50
C TYR A 31 7.52 4.88 -8.62
N THR A 32 6.73 3.87 -9.00
CA THR A 32 7.10 2.96 -10.10
C THR A 32 7.06 3.65 -11.46
N THR A 33 6.11 4.57 -11.69
CA THR A 33 6.06 5.39 -12.92
C THR A 33 7.28 6.31 -13.03
N ASN A 34 7.78 6.83 -11.92
CA ASN A 34 8.89 7.78 -11.85
C ASN A 34 10.25 7.12 -11.57
N ALA A 35 10.31 5.80 -11.43
CA ALA A 35 11.56 5.07 -11.34
C ALA A 35 12.37 5.21 -12.65
N SER A 36 13.69 5.26 -12.53
CA SER A 36 14.57 5.44 -13.70
C SER A 36 14.51 4.27 -14.71
N ASP A 37 14.01 3.11 -14.28
CA ASP A 37 13.78 1.89 -15.06
C ASP A 37 12.28 1.56 -15.23
N ALA A 38 11.40 2.55 -15.13
CA ALA A 38 9.93 2.40 -15.18
C ALA A 38 9.43 1.60 -16.41
N ALA A 39 10.14 1.65 -17.54
CA ALA A 39 9.77 0.91 -18.73
C ALA A 39 9.85 -0.62 -18.57
N GLU A 40 10.60 -1.10 -17.57
CA GLU A 40 10.81 -2.52 -17.29
C GLU A 40 9.82 -3.07 -16.23
N TRP A 41 9.03 -2.20 -15.59
CA TRP A 41 8.24 -2.54 -14.41
C TRP A 41 6.76 -2.20 -14.55
N GLY A 42 5.99 -3.14 -15.04
CA GLY A 42 4.52 -3.07 -15.03
C GLY A 42 3.94 -3.69 -13.78
N ILE A 43 2.80 -3.14 -13.35
CA ILE A 43 2.06 -3.60 -12.18
C ILE A 43 0.77 -4.29 -12.63
N ALA A 44 0.55 -5.53 -12.17
CA ALA A 44 -0.77 -6.14 -12.16
C ALA A 44 -1.42 -5.81 -10.80
N ALA A 45 -2.44 -4.95 -10.81
CA ALA A 45 -3.05 -4.46 -9.58
C ALA A 45 -4.41 -5.09 -9.33
N PHE A 46 -4.59 -5.65 -8.14
CA PHE A 46 -5.82 -6.28 -7.67
C PHE A 46 -6.52 -5.39 -6.64
N THR A 47 -7.85 -5.32 -6.69
CA THR A 47 -8.61 -4.69 -5.61
C THR A 47 -8.49 -5.52 -4.33
N GLY A 48 -8.47 -4.86 -3.16
CA GLY A 48 -8.34 -5.58 -1.89
C GLY A 48 -9.61 -6.32 -1.46
N ARG A 49 -10.77 -5.85 -1.94
CA ARG A 49 -12.10 -6.41 -1.63
C ARG A 49 -12.97 -6.39 -2.88
N SER A 50 -13.95 -7.31 -2.91
CA SER A 50 -15.00 -7.35 -3.94
C SER A 50 -16.20 -6.53 -3.46
N THR A 51 -16.25 -5.26 -3.87
CA THR A 51 -17.35 -4.33 -3.60
C THR A 51 -17.74 -3.63 -4.90
N GLU A 52 -18.96 -3.10 -4.98
CA GLU A 52 -19.42 -2.33 -6.13
C GLU A 52 -18.44 -1.19 -6.49
N ARG A 53 -17.97 -0.46 -5.46
CA ARG A 53 -17.00 0.61 -5.64
C ARG A 53 -15.65 0.13 -6.20
N SER A 54 -15.17 -1.03 -5.76
CA SER A 54 -13.92 -1.60 -6.25
C SER A 54 -14.04 -2.11 -7.68
N HIS A 55 -15.19 -2.69 -8.03
CA HIS A 55 -15.51 -3.08 -9.41
C HIS A 55 -15.60 -1.86 -10.34
N ALA A 56 -16.30 -0.80 -9.93
CA ALA A 56 -16.39 0.44 -10.70
C ALA A 56 -15.00 1.08 -10.94
N ARG A 57 -14.14 1.10 -9.92
CA ARG A 57 -12.76 1.59 -10.03
C ARG A 57 -11.95 0.75 -11.01
N ALA A 58 -11.99 -0.56 -10.89
CA ALA A 58 -11.31 -1.47 -11.80
C ALA A 58 -11.80 -1.30 -13.25
N ALA A 59 -13.10 -1.18 -13.46
CA ALA A 59 -13.71 -0.93 -14.78
C ALA A 59 -13.23 0.39 -15.38
N ALA A 60 -13.22 1.49 -14.61
CA ALA A 60 -12.73 2.78 -15.06
C ALA A 60 -11.26 2.72 -15.50
N LEU A 61 -10.39 2.10 -14.71
CA LEU A 61 -8.97 1.93 -15.04
C LEU A 61 -8.76 1.02 -16.25
N ARG A 62 -9.53 -0.05 -16.39
CA ARG A 62 -9.48 -0.93 -17.58
C ARG A 62 -9.84 -0.18 -18.87
N LEU A 63 -10.87 0.69 -18.82
CA LEU A 63 -11.26 1.54 -19.95
C LEU A 63 -10.14 2.51 -20.37
N GLN A 64 -9.21 2.83 -19.50
CA GLN A 64 -8.09 3.75 -19.71
C GLN A 64 -6.73 3.04 -19.84
N ASP A 65 -6.74 1.73 -20.12
CA ASP A 65 -5.52 0.91 -20.23
C ASP A 65 -4.60 1.01 -18.99
N GLY A 66 -5.18 1.23 -17.80
CA GLY A 66 -4.48 1.43 -16.52
C GLY A 66 -3.89 2.84 -16.33
N LEU A 67 -4.09 3.76 -17.26
CA LEU A 67 -3.65 5.15 -17.11
C LEU A 67 -4.61 5.93 -16.21
N TYR A 68 -4.11 6.91 -15.50
CA TYR A 68 -4.90 7.89 -14.75
C TYR A 68 -4.07 9.13 -14.43
N THR A 69 -4.76 10.24 -14.16
CA THR A 69 -4.14 11.50 -13.76
C THR A 69 -3.96 11.55 -12.25
N LEU A 70 -2.75 11.81 -11.81
CA LEU A 70 -2.44 12.22 -10.44
C LEU A 70 -2.51 13.75 -10.38
N ILE A 71 -3.37 14.25 -9.50
CA ILE A 71 -3.58 15.67 -9.23
C ILE A 71 -2.83 15.99 -7.94
N THR A 72 -1.67 16.61 -8.04
CA THR A 72 -0.91 17.06 -6.87
C THR A 72 -1.33 18.48 -6.51
N ARG A 73 -2.02 18.61 -5.39
CA ARG A 73 -2.53 19.90 -4.90
C ARG A 73 -1.44 20.64 -4.14
N ALA A 74 -0.90 21.69 -4.71
CA ALA A 74 0.13 22.53 -4.11
C ALA A 74 -0.38 23.96 -3.84
N ALA A 75 0.31 24.69 -2.96
CA ALA A 75 -0.06 26.06 -2.60
C ALA A 75 0.01 27.04 -3.78
N ASP A 76 0.85 26.73 -4.76
CA ASP A 76 1.06 27.53 -5.99
C ASP A 76 0.17 27.08 -7.16
N GLY A 77 -0.69 26.07 -6.95
CA GLY A 77 -1.63 25.53 -7.92
C GLY A 77 -1.49 24.02 -8.11
N ASP A 78 -2.50 23.41 -8.72
CA ASP A 78 -2.53 21.98 -8.96
C ASP A 78 -1.58 21.58 -10.10
N ARG A 79 -0.89 20.46 -9.93
CA ARG A 79 -0.04 19.82 -10.95
C ARG A 79 -0.67 18.51 -11.41
N PHE A 80 -0.58 18.24 -12.70
CA PHE A 80 -1.23 17.08 -13.33
C PHE A 80 -0.19 16.18 -13.98
N GLU A 81 -0.18 14.91 -13.59
CA GLU A 81 0.77 13.92 -14.10
C GLU A 81 0.00 12.64 -14.48
N VAL A 82 0.35 12.01 -15.62
CA VAL A 82 -0.23 10.71 -16.01
C VAL A 82 0.62 9.60 -15.44
N VAL A 83 0.04 8.81 -14.54
CA VAL A 83 0.65 7.58 -14.00
C VAL A 83 0.48 6.44 -15.00
N ARG A 84 1.58 5.70 -15.29
CA ARG A 84 1.65 4.74 -16.40
C ARG A 84 2.08 3.34 -16.00
N SER A 85 2.41 3.10 -14.74
CA SER A 85 2.92 1.82 -14.26
C SER A 85 1.90 0.68 -14.24
N LEU A 86 0.58 0.98 -14.17
CA LEU A 86 -0.44 -0.06 -14.15
C LEU A 86 -0.60 -0.74 -15.51
N ALA A 87 -0.10 -1.95 -15.65
CA ALA A 87 -0.17 -2.72 -16.91
C ALA A 87 -1.42 -3.59 -16.99
N ARG A 88 -1.92 -4.10 -15.85
CA ARG A 88 -3.12 -4.94 -15.76
C ARG A 88 -3.92 -4.58 -14.51
N ILE A 89 -5.25 -4.68 -14.62
CA ILE A 89 -6.18 -4.34 -13.55
C ILE A 89 -7.09 -5.54 -13.29
N HIS A 90 -7.20 -5.92 -12.04
CA HIS A 90 -8.00 -7.07 -11.60
C HIS A 90 -8.90 -6.71 -10.42
N VAL A 91 -10.03 -7.39 -10.31
CA VAL A 91 -10.84 -7.39 -9.09
C VAL A 91 -10.42 -8.52 -8.16
N ALA A 92 -10.77 -8.40 -6.88
CA ALA A 92 -10.37 -9.36 -5.85
C ALA A 92 -10.81 -10.80 -6.14
N ASP A 93 -11.89 -10.98 -6.91
CA ASP A 93 -12.48 -12.28 -7.24
C ASP A 93 -11.76 -12.99 -8.40
N GLU A 94 -10.88 -12.32 -9.11
CA GLU A 94 -10.08 -12.92 -10.18
C GLU A 94 -8.93 -13.75 -9.60
N HIS A 95 -9.25 -14.74 -8.74
CA HIS A 95 -8.28 -15.54 -8.01
C HIS A 95 -7.34 -16.33 -8.93
N ALA A 96 -7.86 -16.92 -10.00
CA ALA A 96 -7.04 -17.64 -10.98
C ALA A 96 -5.97 -16.74 -11.62
N ALA A 97 -6.29 -15.47 -11.89
CA ALA A 97 -5.29 -14.51 -12.39
C ALA A 97 -4.23 -14.20 -11.33
N TRP A 98 -4.63 -14.10 -10.05
CA TRP A 98 -3.69 -13.94 -8.94
C TRP A 98 -2.66 -15.08 -8.89
N LEU A 99 -3.14 -16.33 -8.90
CA LEU A 99 -2.27 -17.50 -8.89
C LEU A 99 -1.36 -17.56 -10.11
N ALA A 100 -1.88 -17.21 -11.30
CA ALA A 100 -1.10 -17.19 -12.53
C ALA A 100 0.06 -16.20 -12.49
N TYR A 101 -0.15 -14.98 -11.93
CA TYR A 101 0.94 -14.03 -11.75
C TYR A 101 1.96 -14.50 -10.72
N LEU A 102 1.53 -15.08 -9.61
CA LEU A 102 2.47 -15.56 -8.59
C LEU A 102 3.30 -16.77 -9.12
N ALA A 103 2.73 -17.56 -10.04
CA ALA A 103 3.42 -18.65 -10.72
C ALA A 103 4.35 -18.18 -11.87
N ASP A 104 4.29 -16.90 -12.25
CA ASP A 104 5.16 -16.37 -13.31
C ASP A 104 6.55 -15.99 -12.72
N PRO A 105 7.65 -16.55 -13.25
CA PRO A 105 9.00 -16.22 -12.79
C PRO A 105 9.41 -14.76 -13.09
N GLN A 106 8.73 -14.06 -13.99
CA GLN A 106 8.98 -12.65 -14.24
C GLN A 106 8.47 -11.75 -13.10
N VAL A 107 7.50 -12.19 -12.32
CA VAL A 107 7.01 -11.48 -11.14
C VAL A 107 8.03 -11.62 -10.01
N GLN A 108 8.58 -10.51 -9.57
CA GLN A 108 9.67 -10.45 -8.60
C GLN A 108 9.26 -9.78 -7.29
N VAL A 109 8.22 -8.94 -7.32
CA VAL A 109 7.77 -8.15 -6.18
C VAL A 109 6.25 -8.27 -6.02
N VAL A 110 5.81 -8.44 -4.77
CA VAL A 110 4.41 -8.32 -4.37
C VAL A 110 4.30 -7.18 -3.37
N THR A 111 3.51 -6.15 -3.68
CA THR A 111 3.22 -5.07 -2.75
C THR A 111 1.79 -5.18 -2.22
N THR A 112 1.57 -4.79 -0.97
CA THR A 112 0.22 -4.75 -0.38
C THR A 112 -0.06 -3.39 0.24
N THR A 113 -1.28 -2.88 0.08
CA THR A 113 -1.79 -1.75 0.85
C THR A 113 -3.04 -2.21 1.60
N VAL A 114 -2.83 -2.84 2.72
CA VAL A 114 -3.89 -3.31 3.63
C VAL A 114 -3.76 -2.59 4.96
N THR A 115 -4.90 -2.37 5.62
CA THR A 115 -4.87 -1.83 6.98
C THR A 115 -4.32 -2.87 7.96
N GLU A 116 -3.83 -2.44 9.13
CA GLU A 116 -3.35 -3.35 10.20
C GLU A 116 -4.35 -4.47 10.49
N THR A 117 -5.66 -4.14 10.47
CA THR A 117 -6.74 -5.12 10.66
C THR A 117 -6.83 -6.14 9.51
N GLY A 118 -6.30 -5.83 8.33
CA GLY A 118 -6.32 -6.73 7.16
C GLY A 118 -5.32 -7.88 7.25
N TYR A 119 -4.37 -7.81 8.20
CA TYR A 119 -3.47 -8.93 8.50
C TYR A 119 -4.09 -9.95 9.44
N LEU A 120 -5.27 -9.66 10.02
CA LEU A 120 -6.04 -10.59 10.87
C LEU A 120 -5.25 -11.12 12.07
N ARG A 121 -4.43 -10.23 12.68
CA ARG A 121 -3.58 -10.58 13.80
C ARG A 121 -4.39 -10.69 15.10
N GLY A 122 -4.10 -11.72 15.87
CA GLY A 122 -4.61 -11.89 17.23
C GLY A 122 -3.79 -11.08 18.26
N ALA A 123 -4.21 -11.15 19.51
CA ALA A 123 -3.56 -10.45 20.64
C ALA A 123 -2.08 -10.86 20.84
N GLY A 124 -1.71 -12.09 20.43
CA GLY A 124 -0.33 -12.59 20.49
C GLY A 124 0.57 -12.10 19.35
N GLY A 125 0.03 -11.31 18.41
CA GLY A 125 0.80 -10.75 17.28
C GLY A 125 0.90 -11.65 16.06
N GLY A 126 0.59 -12.94 16.14
CA GLY A 126 0.44 -13.87 15.03
C GLY A 126 -0.96 -13.83 14.41
N LEU A 127 -1.23 -14.74 13.47
CA LEU A 127 -2.53 -14.88 12.83
C LEU A 127 -3.59 -15.33 13.84
N ASP A 128 -4.75 -14.69 13.82
CA ASP A 128 -5.94 -15.13 14.58
C ASP A 128 -6.67 -16.23 13.78
N VAL A 129 -6.28 -17.47 14.01
CA VAL A 129 -6.80 -18.64 13.27
C VAL A 129 -8.25 -18.97 13.60
N ASP A 130 -8.78 -18.45 14.72
CA ASP A 130 -10.16 -18.68 15.15
C ASP A 130 -11.17 -17.76 14.44
N ARG A 131 -10.71 -16.80 13.66
CA ARG A 131 -11.59 -15.96 12.85
C ARG A 131 -12.30 -16.77 11.78
N PRO A 132 -13.64 -16.62 11.64
CA PRO A 132 -14.41 -17.39 10.65
C PRO A 132 -13.88 -17.29 9.22
N GLU A 133 -13.45 -16.08 8.81
CA GLU A 133 -12.88 -15.86 7.48
C GLU A 133 -11.54 -16.58 7.28
N VAL A 134 -10.72 -16.70 8.33
CA VAL A 134 -9.43 -17.39 8.29
C VAL A 134 -9.66 -18.90 8.28
N THR A 135 -10.52 -19.42 9.16
CA THR A 135 -10.87 -20.84 9.19
C THR A 135 -11.44 -21.30 7.85
N THR A 136 -12.34 -20.51 7.24
CA THR A 136 -12.92 -20.80 5.91
C THR A 136 -11.84 -20.89 4.84
N ASP A 137 -10.90 -19.96 4.81
CA ASP A 137 -9.82 -19.94 3.82
C ASP A 137 -8.83 -21.12 4.06
N ILE A 138 -8.53 -21.47 5.33
CA ILE A 138 -7.70 -22.63 5.67
C ILE A 138 -8.35 -23.93 5.15
N ASP A 139 -9.63 -24.13 5.40
CA ASP A 139 -10.35 -25.33 4.97
C ASP A 139 -10.41 -25.42 3.43
N ALA A 140 -10.62 -24.28 2.76
CA ALA A 140 -10.61 -24.21 1.31
C ALA A 140 -9.24 -24.62 0.74
N LEU A 141 -8.14 -24.06 1.26
CA LEU A 141 -6.78 -24.36 0.78
C LEU A 141 -6.33 -25.78 1.11
N ARG A 142 -6.77 -26.36 2.22
CA ARG A 142 -6.53 -27.79 2.54
C ARG A 142 -7.19 -28.71 1.55
N ALA A 143 -8.37 -28.33 1.05
CA ALA A 143 -9.10 -29.12 0.06
C ALA A 143 -8.54 -28.94 -1.36
N ASP A 144 -8.21 -27.71 -1.74
CA ASP A 144 -7.71 -27.36 -3.07
C ASP A 144 -6.90 -26.06 -3.02
N TRP A 145 -5.62 -26.12 -3.36
CA TRP A 145 -4.73 -24.96 -3.44
C TRP A 145 -5.17 -23.89 -4.44
N THR A 146 -6.04 -24.23 -5.37
CA THR A 146 -6.60 -23.30 -6.37
C THR A 146 -7.95 -22.71 -5.95
N ALA A 147 -8.48 -23.13 -4.80
CA ALA A 147 -9.74 -22.63 -4.29
C ALA A 147 -9.70 -21.11 -4.05
N PRO A 148 -10.76 -20.38 -4.42
CA PRO A 148 -10.85 -18.95 -4.13
C PRO A 148 -10.83 -18.70 -2.63
N VAL A 149 -9.97 -17.76 -2.21
CA VAL A 149 -9.83 -17.31 -0.82
C VAL A 149 -10.05 -15.81 -0.71
N SER A 150 -10.45 -15.36 0.46
CA SER A 150 -10.89 -13.99 0.69
C SER A 150 -9.85 -13.13 1.42
N THR A 151 -9.10 -13.70 2.35
CA THR A 151 -8.16 -12.98 3.19
C THR A 151 -6.83 -12.72 2.50
N VAL A 152 -6.16 -11.63 2.87
CA VAL A 152 -4.84 -11.28 2.32
C VAL A 152 -3.80 -12.35 2.63
N PRO A 153 -3.69 -12.87 3.87
CA PRO A 153 -2.78 -13.96 4.18
C PRO A 153 -3.01 -15.20 3.30
N ALA A 154 -4.27 -15.62 3.14
CA ALA A 154 -4.60 -16.81 2.34
C ALA A 154 -4.29 -16.61 0.84
N LYS A 155 -4.55 -15.41 0.29
CA LYS A 155 -4.15 -15.08 -1.09
C LYS A 155 -2.63 -15.20 -1.29
N LEU A 156 -1.84 -14.70 -0.34
CA LEU A 156 -0.38 -14.78 -0.42
C LEU A 156 0.09 -16.24 -0.32
N VAL A 157 -0.41 -17.02 0.65
CA VAL A 157 -0.02 -18.43 0.82
C VAL A 157 -0.42 -19.28 -0.39
N ALA A 158 -1.65 -19.11 -0.92
CA ALA A 158 -2.08 -19.78 -2.16
C ALA A 158 -1.17 -19.41 -3.34
N GLY A 159 -0.81 -18.13 -3.47
CA GLY A 159 0.12 -17.66 -4.49
C GLY A 159 1.52 -18.27 -4.35
N PHE A 160 2.02 -18.45 -3.13
CA PHE A 160 3.31 -19.09 -2.88
C PHE A 160 3.29 -20.58 -3.18
N ALA A 161 2.18 -21.27 -2.88
CA ALA A 161 2.01 -22.67 -3.29
C ALA A 161 2.02 -22.81 -4.82
N ALA A 162 1.30 -21.94 -5.53
CA ALA A 162 1.31 -21.91 -6.99
C ALA A 162 2.73 -21.63 -7.54
N ARG A 163 3.46 -20.70 -6.92
CA ARG A 163 4.85 -20.35 -7.29
C ARG A 163 5.81 -21.50 -7.07
N ARG A 164 5.71 -22.20 -5.91
CA ARG A 164 6.48 -23.42 -5.61
C ARG A 164 6.25 -24.49 -6.67
N LEU A 165 4.97 -24.74 -7.00
CA LEU A 165 4.57 -25.74 -8.00
C LEU A 165 5.13 -25.40 -9.39
N ALA A 166 5.14 -24.13 -9.76
CA ALA A 166 5.67 -23.64 -11.04
C ALA A 166 7.21 -23.53 -11.08
N ALA A 167 7.89 -23.79 -9.96
CA ALA A 167 9.34 -23.55 -9.81
C ALA A 167 9.78 -22.14 -10.25
N ALA A 168 8.95 -21.12 -9.97
CA ALA A 168 9.14 -19.76 -10.46
C ALA A 168 10.20 -18.95 -9.67
N GLY A 169 10.87 -19.56 -8.71
CA GLY A 169 11.99 -18.98 -7.96
C GLY A 169 11.56 -17.96 -6.89
N PRO A 170 12.51 -17.23 -6.32
CA PRO A 170 12.25 -16.33 -5.19
C PRO A 170 11.49 -15.06 -5.58
N LEU A 171 10.90 -14.39 -4.58
CA LEU A 171 10.24 -13.09 -4.70
C LEU A 171 10.33 -12.29 -3.40
N THR A 172 9.95 -11.00 -3.46
CA THR A 172 9.91 -10.13 -2.28
C THR A 172 8.52 -9.61 -2.03
N VAL A 173 8.06 -9.69 -0.77
CA VAL A 173 6.83 -9.07 -0.28
C VAL A 173 7.17 -7.72 0.34
N VAL A 174 6.43 -6.70 -0.08
CA VAL A 174 6.59 -5.30 0.33
C VAL A 174 5.28 -4.82 0.92
N PRO A 175 5.02 -5.01 2.22
CA PRO A 175 3.85 -4.44 2.88
C PRO A 175 4.00 -2.92 2.94
N CYS A 176 2.97 -2.18 2.55
CA CYS A 176 2.98 -0.72 2.46
C CYS A 176 1.88 -0.15 3.36
N ASP A 177 2.09 -0.24 4.64
CA ASP A 177 1.23 0.25 5.73
C ASP A 177 2.08 0.89 6.82
N ASN A 178 1.44 1.42 7.85
CA ASN A 178 2.09 2.13 8.95
C ASN A 178 2.30 1.26 10.21
N LEU A 179 2.20 -0.07 10.10
CA LEU A 179 2.51 -0.96 11.21
C LEU A 179 4.03 -1.01 11.42
N PRO A 180 4.55 -0.64 12.58
CA PRO A 180 5.96 -0.79 12.87
C PRO A 180 6.43 -2.24 12.70
N GLY A 181 7.50 -2.45 11.93
CA GLY A 181 8.00 -3.80 11.64
C GLY A 181 7.05 -4.65 10.79
N ASN A 182 6.29 -4.03 9.90
CA ASN A 182 5.28 -4.69 9.08
C ASN A 182 5.83 -5.89 8.28
N GLY A 183 7.07 -5.86 7.81
CA GLY A 183 7.71 -6.99 7.15
C GLY A 183 7.72 -8.25 8.01
N ALA A 184 8.19 -8.12 9.26
CA ALA A 184 8.22 -9.24 10.21
C ALA A 184 6.80 -9.67 10.62
N ALA A 185 5.88 -8.72 10.79
CA ALA A 185 4.50 -9.01 11.12
C ALA A 185 3.79 -9.82 10.02
N VAL A 186 4.00 -9.45 8.75
CA VAL A 186 3.45 -10.19 7.60
C VAL A 186 4.10 -11.57 7.49
N ALA A 187 5.43 -11.66 7.66
CA ALA A 187 6.14 -12.94 7.65
C ALA A 187 5.58 -13.92 8.68
N GLN A 188 5.29 -13.44 9.91
CA GLN A 188 4.70 -14.26 10.97
C GLN A 188 3.30 -14.75 10.58
N VAL A 189 2.42 -13.85 10.16
CA VAL A 189 1.03 -14.18 9.76
C VAL A 189 1.00 -15.19 8.61
N ILE A 190 1.88 -15.04 7.64
CA ILE A 190 2.02 -15.97 6.51
C ILE A 190 2.52 -17.33 6.99
N SER A 191 3.49 -17.37 7.91
CA SER A 191 4.01 -18.62 8.47
C SER A 191 2.92 -19.35 9.25
N ASP A 192 2.16 -18.64 10.09
CA ASP A 192 1.08 -19.24 10.90
C ASP A 192 -0.02 -19.85 10.00
N LEU A 193 -0.38 -19.14 8.90
CA LEU A 193 -1.35 -19.67 7.94
C LEU A 193 -0.80 -20.88 7.18
N ALA A 194 0.43 -20.79 6.69
CA ALA A 194 1.07 -21.90 5.97
C ALA A 194 1.21 -23.14 6.86
N GLU A 195 1.59 -22.97 8.13
CA GLU A 195 1.63 -24.06 9.11
C GLU A 195 0.25 -24.69 9.31
N SER A 196 -0.79 -23.86 9.36
CA SER A 196 -2.17 -24.34 9.53
C SER A 196 -2.69 -25.09 8.30
N VAL A 197 -2.26 -24.73 7.08
CA VAL A 197 -2.71 -25.38 5.84
C VAL A 197 -1.84 -26.59 5.48
N ASP A 198 -0.53 -26.38 5.36
CA ASP A 198 0.47 -27.38 4.97
C ASP A 198 1.86 -26.97 5.50
N PRO A 199 2.33 -27.55 6.61
CA PRO A 199 3.64 -27.26 7.18
C PRO A 199 4.82 -27.49 6.21
N GLU A 200 4.68 -28.36 5.20
CA GLU A 200 5.73 -28.62 4.21
C GLU A 200 5.99 -27.43 3.26
N LEU A 201 5.10 -26.43 3.25
CA LEU A 201 5.32 -25.21 2.49
C LEU A 201 6.29 -24.25 3.20
N LEU A 202 6.42 -24.32 4.53
CA LEU A 202 7.22 -23.40 5.34
C LEU A 202 8.72 -23.35 4.94
N PRO A 203 9.43 -24.47 4.73
CA PRO A 203 10.83 -24.42 4.30
C PRO A 203 10.98 -23.66 2.98
N TRP A 204 10.07 -23.89 2.02
CA TRP A 204 10.12 -23.21 0.75
C TRP A 204 9.86 -21.70 0.88
N ILE A 205 8.87 -21.29 1.70
CA ILE A 205 8.60 -19.86 1.97
C ILE A 205 9.83 -19.20 2.56
N ARG A 206 10.43 -19.80 3.60
CA ARG A 206 11.63 -19.27 4.25
C ARG A 206 12.80 -19.07 3.28
N ASP A 207 12.99 -20.02 2.36
CA ASP A 207 14.15 -20.01 1.46
C ASP A 207 13.93 -19.17 0.19
N ASN A 208 12.65 -18.83 -0.15
CA ASN A 208 12.30 -18.17 -1.41
C ASN A 208 11.53 -16.85 -1.26
N VAL A 209 11.06 -16.48 -0.06
CA VAL A 209 10.29 -15.26 0.13
C VAL A 209 11.01 -14.31 1.08
N SER A 210 11.43 -13.16 0.55
CA SER A 210 11.95 -12.07 1.37
C SER A 210 10.81 -11.15 1.79
N TYR A 211 10.89 -10.59 2.98
CA TYR A 211 9.97 -9.60 3.51
C TYR A 211 10.76 -8.34 3.87
N VAL A 212 10.46 -7.24 3.21
CA VAL A 212 11.03 -5.93 3.59
C VAL A 212 10.08 -5.20 4.52
N THR A 213 10.62 -4.37 5.40
CA THR A 213 9.83 -3.47 6.23
C THR A 213 9.74 -2.12 5.54
N THR A 214 8.54 -1.52 5.54
CA THR A 214 8.37 -0.19 4.96
C THR A 214 7.71 0.78 5.93
N MET A 215 7.93 2.06 5.66
CA MET A 215 7.13 3.16 6.19
C MET A 215 6.69 4.01 5.02
N VAL A 216 5.42 4.37 5.00
CA VAL A 216 4.79 5.14 3.93
C VAL A 216 4.02 6.33 4.52
N ASP A 217 4.13 7.50 3.87
CA ASP A 217 3.28 8.65 4.22
C ASP A 217 2.95 9.45 2.97
N ARG A 218 1.66 9.67 2.74
CA ARG A 218 1.10 10.56 1.74
C ARG A 218 -0.40 10.75 1.97
N ILE A 219 -0.91 11.96 1.90
CA ILE A 219 -2.34 12.24 2.00
C ILE A 219 -3.00 12.09 0.63
N THR A 220 -4.07 11.28 0.57
CA THR A 220 -4.78 10.95 -0.67
C THR A 220 -6.30 11.06 -0.46
N PRO A 221 -6.87 12.29 -0.48
CA PRO A 221 -8.30 12.48 -0.32
C PRO A 221 -9.08 11.93 -1.51
N GLU A 222 -10.36 11.68 -1.33
CA GLU A 222 -11.24 11.31 -2.43
C GLU A 222 -11.41 12.50 -3.38
N PRO A 223 -11.22 12.31 -4.70
CA PRO A 223 -11.42 13.36 -5.69
C PRO A 223 -12.86 13.90 -5.67
N THR A 224 -13.00 15.21 -5.75
CA THR A 224 -14.30 15.87 -5.95
C THR A 224 -14.61 16.02 -7.45
N PRO A 225 -15.88 16.27 -7.83
CA PRO A 225 -16.21 16.60 -9.22
C PRO A 225 -15.44 17.80 -9.77
N GLN A 226 -15.12 18.78 -8.92
CA GLN A 226 -14.32 19.94 -9.31
C GLN A 226 -12.86 19.57 -9.63
N ASP A 227 -12.29 18.61 -8.89
CA ASP A 227 -10.93 18.12 -9.14
C ASP A 227 -10.84 17.45 -10.51
N ILE A 228 -11.84 16.61 -10.82
CA ILE A 228 -11.92 15.92 -12.10
C ILE A 228 -12.09 16.93 -13.23
N ALA A 229 -13.02 17.88 -13.11
CA ALA A 229 -13.24 18.91 -14.10
C ALA A 229 -12.01 19.79 -14.32
N GLY A 230 -11.28 20.13 -13.24
CA GLY A 230 -10.02 20.87 -13.29
C GLY A 230 -8.92 20.12 -14.05
N ALA A 231 -8.77 18.82 -13.76
CA ALA A 231 -7.84 17.97 -14.48
C ALA A 231 -8.18 17.84 -15.97
N GLU A 232 -9.46 17.67 -16.31
CA GLU A 232 -9.93 17.60 -17.68
C GLU A 232 -9.70 18.91 -18.45
N ALA A 233 -9.95 20.06 -17.80
CA ALA A 233 -9.70 21.39 -18.40
C ALA A 233 -8.20 21.61 -18.65
N ALA A 234 -7.34 21.19 -17.72
CA ALA A 234 -5.89 21.38 -17.81
C ALA A 234 -5.23 20.41 -18.80
N THR A 235 -5.69 19.17 -18.87
CA THR A 235 -5.06 18.11 -19.67
C THR A 235 -5.70 17.91 -21.05
N GLY A 236 -6.94 18.36 -21.24
CA GLY A 236 -7.75 18.10 -22.43
C GLY A 236 -8.23 16.64 -22.55
N VAL A 237 -8.10 15.83 -21.51
CA VAL A 237 -8.39 14.40 -21.49
C VAL A 237 -9.48 14.09 -20.49
N HIS A 238 -10.42 13.23 -20.84
CA HIS A 238 -11.41 12.68 -19.90
C HIS A 238 -10.81 11.56 -19.09
N ASP A 239 -10.79 11.70 -17.74
CA ASP A 239 -10.23 10.73 -16.80
C ASP A 239 -11.27 10.30 -15.75
N ARG A 240 -11.65 9.03 -15.78
CA ARG A 240 -12.64 8.41 -14.86
C ARG A 240 -12.00 7.88 -13.57
N ALA A 241 -10.68 7.96 -13.45
CA ALA A 241 -9.92 7.33 -12.38
C ALA A 241 -8.86 8.26 -11.79
N ALA A 242 -9.00 9.57 -11.95
CA ALA A 242 -8.09 10.55 -11.37
C ALA A 242 -7.94 10.38 -9.85
N VAL A 243 -6.78 10.73 -9.31
CA VAL A 243 -6.46 10.67 -7.87
C VAL A 243 -5.90 12.01 -7.42
N VAL A 244 -6.33 12.48 -6.26
CA VAL A 244 -5.81 13.70 -5.63
C VAL A 244 -4.79 13.33 -4.57
N THR A 245 -3.72 14.12 -4.48
CA THR A 245 -2.70 13.96 -3.45
C THR A 245 -2.07 15.32 -3.09
N GLU A 246 -1.26 15.32 -2.02
CA GLU A 246 -0.38 16.43 -1.63
C GLU A 246 0.99 16.31 -2.31
N PRO A 247 1.83 17.37 -2.27
CA PRO A 247 3.20 17.32 -2.79
C PRO A 247 4.12 16.40 -1.98
N PHE A 248 3.87 16.29 -0.67
CA PHE A 248 4.67 15.43 0.20
C PHE A 248 4.43 13.95 -0.12
N SER A 249 5.51 13.18 -0.09
CA SER A 249 5.49 11.73 -0.22
C SER A 249 6.72 11.16 0.46
N GLU A 250 6.54 10.15 1.30
CA GLU A 250 7.64 9.44 1.93
C GLU A 250 7.47 7.94 1.75
N TRP A 251 8.54 7.27 1.36
CA TRP A 251 8.65 5.83 1.30
C TRP A 251 10.03 5.39 1.77
N VAL A 252 10.09 4.85 2.97
CA VAL A 252 11.30 4.25 3.52
C VAL A 252 11.18 2.74 3.45
N ILE A 253 12.20 2.08 2.92
CA ILE A 253 12.23 0.64 2.67
C ILE A 253 13.49 0.08 3.30
N GLY A 254 13.32 -0.93 4.17
CA GLY A 254 14.43 -1.61 4.82
C GLY A 254 14.37 -3.11 4.63
N GLY A 255 15.53 -3.71 4.40
CA GLY A 255 15.68 -5.13 4.13
C GLY A 255 16.18 -5.42 2.71
N GLU A 256 16.34 -6.70 2.41
CA GLU A 256 16.92 -7.16 1.14
C GLU A 256 15.84 -7.73 0.21
N PHE A 257 15.95 -7.40 -1.07
CA PHE A 257 15.12 -7.96 -2.12
C PHE A 257 15.74 -9.27 -2.63
N ALA A 258 14.93 -10.33 -2.69
CA ALA A 258 15.37 -11.66 -3.11
C ALA A 258 15.85 -11.69 -4.58
N VAL A 259 15.30 -10.82 -5.42
CA VAL A 259 15.63 -10.71 -6.85
C VAL A 259 15.80 -9.22 -7.20
N GLY A 260 15.17 -8.74 -8.26
CA GLY A 260 15.18 -7.34 -8.65
C GLY A 260 14.04 -6.53 -8.04
N ARG A 261 14.14 -5.22 -8.19
CA ARG A 261 13.09 -4.24 -7.87
C ARG A 261 13.20 -3.02 -8.76
N PRO A 262 12.14 -2.21 -8.89
CA PRO A 262 12.27 -0.90 -9.54
C PRO A 262 13.27 -0.01 -8.80
N ARG A 263 13.93 0.87 -9.54
CA ARG A 263 14.85 1.87 -8.97
C ARG A 263 14.06 3.03 -8.38
N TRP A 264 13.27 2.75 -7.33
CA TRP A 264 12.40 3.71 -6.67
C TRP A 264 13.15 4.87 -6.00
N GLU A 265 14.43 4.68 -5.69
CA GLU A 265 15.31 5.76 -5.22
C GLU A 265 15.40 6.93 -6.20
N GLY A 266 15.30 6.66 -7.50
CA GLY A 266 15.22 7.69 -8.54
C GLY A 266 13.95 8.55 -8.46
N ALA A 267 12.89 8.03 -7.83
CA ALA A 267 11.64 8.74 -7.57
C ALA A 267 11.56 9.30 -6.13
N GLY A 268 12.62 9.14 -5.32
CA GLY A 268 12.72 9.70 -3.97
C GLY A 268 12.44 8.70 -2.84
N ALA A 269 12.31 7.41 -3.09
CA ALA A 269 12.24 6.41 -2.02
C ALA A 269 13.60 6.27 -1.33
N THR A 270 13.58 6.11 -0.01
CA THR A 270 14.78 5.91 0.81
C THR A 270 14.97 4.43 1.13
N PHE A 271 16.15 3.89 0.84
CA PHE A 271 16.53 2.54 1.24
C PHE A 271 17.47 2.58 2.44
N THR A 272 17.24 1.69 3.42
CA THR A 272 18.05 1.61 4.64
C THR A 272 18.31 0.16 5.01
N THR A 273 19.46 -0.10 5.61
CA THR A 273 19.77 -1.40 6.25
C THR A 273 19.29 -1.44 7.70
N ASP A 274 18.95 -0.29 8.27
CA ASP A 274 18.52 -0.14 9.66
C ASP A 274 17.00 0.09 9.67
N VAL A 275 16.26 -0.99 9.90
CA VAL A 275 14.80 -1.03 10.01
C VAL A 275 14.29 -0.85 11.43
N ALA A 276 15.11 -0.31 12.33
CA ALA A 276 14.65 -0.03 13.69
C ALA A 276 13.43 0.92 13.63
N PRO A 277 12.29 0.53 14.23
CA PRO A 277 11.05 1.32 14.15
C PRO A 277 11.22 2.76 14.62
N GLU A 278 12.11 2.97 15.57
CA GLU A 278 12.37 4.29 16.18
C GLU A 278 12.99 5.30 15.20
N LYS A 279 13.68 4.83 14.16
CA LYS A 279 14.33 5.69 13.14
C LYS A 279 13.45 5.98 11.93
N LEU A 280 12.35 5.27 11.77
CA LEU A 280 11.39 5.49 10.70
C LEU A 280 10.39 6.63 11.02
N TRP A 281 10.34 7.09 12.28
CA TRP A 281 9.48 8.18 12.71
C TRP A 281 10.19 9.53 12.56
N HIS A 282 10.43 9.97 11.35
CA HIS A 282 10.76 11.35 11.09
C HIS A 282 9.47 12.09 10.70
N CYS A 283 8.93 12.85 11.65
CA CYS A 283 7.97 13.90 11.32
C CYS A 283 8.71 14.97 10.50
N ALA A 284 8.89 14.73 9.22
CA ALA A 284 9.63 15.64 8.33
C ALA A 284 8.82 16.87 7.92
N HIS A 285 7.60 17.06 8.46
CA HIS A 285 6.75 18.18 8.08
C HIS A 285 6.83 19.34 9.09
N PRO A 286 7.27 20.56 8.69
CA PRO A 286 7.32 21.73 9.57
C PRO A 286 5.96 22.13 10.16
N THR A 287 4.86 21.69 9.55
CA THR A 287 3.48 21.99 9.98
C THR A 287 2.91 21.00 11.01
N SER A 288 3.57 19.87 11.26
CA SER A 288 3.07 18.86 12.20
C SER A 288 3.48 19.06 13.65
N GLY A 289 4.24 20.09 13.97
CA GLY A 289 4.64 20.42 15.35
C GLY A 289 5.64 19.47 16.00
N CYS A 290 6.17 18.49 15.26
CA CYS A 290 7.22 17.61 15.73
C CYS A 290 8.59 18.20 15.34
N VAL A 291 9.25 18.87 16.26
CA VAL A 291 10.63 19.33 16.10
C VAL A 291 11.55 18.28 16.70
N PRO A 292 12.54 17.73 15.97
CA PRO A 292 13.56 16.88 16.56
C PRO A 292 14.41 17.71 17.53
N LEU A 293 14.54 17.27 18.78
CA LEU A 293 15.47 17.88 19.72
C LEU A 293 16.90 17.45 19.37
N PRO A 294 17.83 18.35 19.08
CA PRO A 294 19.24 17.99 18.87
C PRO A 294 19.83 17.41 20.17
N GLY A 295 20.29 16.15 20.09
CA GLY A 295 21.07 15.53 21.17
C GLY A 295 20.29 14.70 22.20
N ALA A 296 18.99 14.46 22.06
CA ALA A 296 18.26 13.58 22.97
C ALA A 296 18.52 12.10 22.64
N ARG A 297 19.14 11.37 23.56
CA ARG A 297 19.13 9.90 23.54
C ARG A 297 17.75 9.41 23.97
N PRO A 298 17.13 8.46 23.26
CA PRO A 298 15.85 7.89 23.68
C PRO A 298 16.03 7.16 25.02
N SER A 299 15.26 7.56 26.04
CA SER A 299 15.09 6.76 27.24
C SER A 299 14.01 5.71 26.96
N GLN A 300 14.27 4.47 27.35
CA GLN A 300 13.53 3.28 26.94
C GLN A 300 12.09 3.15 27.47
N ASP A 301 11.52 4.12 28.20
CA ASP A 301 10.31 3.80 28.97
C ASP A 301 9.16 4.80 28.95
N ARG A 302 9.14 5.84 28.09
CA ARG A 302 7.94 6.72 28.06
C ARG A 302 7.84 7.62 26.83
N PRO A 303 6.69 7.64 26.11
CA PRO A 303 6.44 8.70 25.14
C PRO A 303 6.28 10.04 25.90
N LEU A 304 7.07 11.05 25.54
CA LEU A 304 6.97 12.39 26.10
C LEU A 304 5.61 13.01 25.76
N SER A 305 4.89 13.51 26.75
CA SER A 305 3.68 14.29 26.50
C SER A 305 4.03 15.70 26.04
N VAL A 306 3.19 16.28 25.17
CA VAL A 306 3.39 17.66 24.64
C VAL A 306 3.51 18.70 25.77
N ALA A 307 3.03 18.39 26.99
CA ALA A 307 3.11 19.27 28.16
C ALA A 307 4.53 19.36 28.80
N GLU A 308 5.45 18.45 28.41
CA GLU A 308 6.81 18.40 28.98
C GLU A 308 7.86 19.12 28.12
N LEU A 309 7.45 19.78 27.02
CA LEU A 309 8.35 20.55 26.16
C LEU A 309 8.51 21.99 26.66
N PRO A 310 9.73 22.51 26.88
CA PRO A 310 9.96 23.89 27.27
C PRO A 310 9.51 24.83 26.13
N GLY A 311 8.55 25.71 26.42
CA GLY A 311 8.09 26.75 25.49
C GLY A 311 6.73 26.51 24.83
N ALA A 312 6.02 25.43 25.12
CA ALA A 312 4.72 25.11 24.54
C ALA A 312 3.57 25.87 25.22
N GLN A 313 3.59 27.18 25.22
CA GLN A 313 2.42 27.97 25.62
C GLN A 313 1.49 28.14 24.41
N GLY A 314 0.31 27.52 24.49
CA GLY A 314 -0.74 27.73 23.48
C GLY A 314 -1.19 26.49 22.69
N VAL A 315 -0.67 25.30 22.94
CA VAL A 315 -1.12 24.09 22.24
C VAL A 315 -2.28 23.41 22.98
N ARG A 316 -3.46 23.39 22.38
CA ARG A 316 -4.65 22.70 22.92
C ARG A 316 -4.60 21.22 22.54
N VAL A 317 -4.35 20.34 23.51
CA VAL A 317 -4.40 18.89 23.34
C VAL A 317 -5.86 18.42 23.35
N ILE A 318 -6.34 17.88 22.25
CA ILE A 318 -7.65 17.21 22.18
C ILE A 318 -7.47 15.74 22.56
N ARG A 319 -7.94 15.37 23.75
CA ARG A 319 -8.00 13.95 24.17
C ARG A 319 -9.21 13.28 23.52
N HIS A 320 -8.99 12.30 22.67
CA HIS A 320 -10.05 11.43 22.21
C HIS A 320 -10.44 10.42 23.29
N ARG A 321 -11.64 10.58 23.86
CA ARG A 321 -12.35 9.48 24.55
C ARG A 321 -13.07 8.65 23.50
N ARG A 322 -12.90 7.34 23.55
CA ARG A 322 -13.74 6.39 22.80
C ARG A 322 -15.20 6.54 23.27
N SER A 323 -16.10 6.91 22.38
CA SER A 323 -17.48 6.41 22.32
C SER A 323 -18.30 7.14 21.25
N SER A 324 -19.07 6.36 20.48
CA SER A 324 -20.32 6.65 19.75
C SER A 324 -20.32 7.73 18.66
N THR A 325 -20.66 7.25 17.49
CA THR A 325 -21.29 7.93 16.35
C THR A 325 -22.01 9.22 16.68
N ARG A 326 -21.47 10.36 16.24
CA ARG A 326 -22.24 11.57 15.92
C ARG A 326 -21.68 12.27 14.70
N ARG A 327 -22.58 12.67 13.79
CA ARG A 327 -22.29 13.52 12.65
C ARG A 327 -21.72 14.85 13.14
N TRP A 328 -20.67 15.30 12.53
CA TRP A 328 -20.14 16.65 12.71
C TRP A 328 -20.53 17.52 11.52
N SER A 329 -21.35 18.52 11.78
CA SER A 329 -21.49 19.69 10.93
C SER A 329 -21.05 20.89 11.77
N ALA A 330 -19.86 21.41 11.53
CA ALA A 330 -19.46 22.72 12.02
C ALA A 330 -18.48 23.30 11.00
N ALA A 331 -18.85 24.46 10.45
CA ALA A 331 -18.01 25.25 9.57
C ALA A 331 -16.85 25.84 10.37
N LEU A 332 -15.63 25.53 9.97
CA LEU A 332 -14.40 26.19 10.41
C LEU A 332 -13.84 27.04 9.25
N PRO A 333 -13.18 28.14 9.53
CA PRO A 333 -12.62 29.00 8.49
C PRO A 333 -11.50 28.29 7.69
N PRO A 334 -11.24 28.68 6.43
CA PRO A 334 -10.53 27.87 5.42
C PRO A 334 -9.04 27.56 5.69
N ALA A 335 -8.45 28.06 6.76
CA ALA A 335 -7.01 27.95 7.00
C ALA A 335 -6.59 26.87 8.01
N GLN A 336 -7.51 26.01 8.50
CA GLN A 336 -7.18 25.04 9.58
C GLN A 336 -7.77 23.64 9.45
N GLN A 337 -8.14 23.20 8.25
CA GLN A 337 -8.62 21.84 8.05
C GLN A 337 -7.53 20.93 7.47
N THR A 338 -6.69 20.39 8.33
CA THR A 338 -5.83 19.25 7.98
C THR A 338 -6.42 18.01 8.62
N VAL A 339 -7.13 17.19 7.84
CA VAL A 339 -7.60 15.86 8.28
C VAL A 339 -6.57 14.85 7.78
N ARG A 340 -5.79 14.27 8.68
CA ARG A 340 -4.98 13.09 8.37
C ARG A 340 -5.89 11.89 8.29
N VAL A 341 -5.97 11.29 7.12
CA VAL A 341 -6.55 9.96 6.93
C VAL A 341 -5.37 8.99 6.92
N LEU A 342 -5.18 8.28 8.03
CA LEU A 342 -4.28 7.12 8.06
C LEU A 342 -4.92 6.02 7.21
N VAL A 343 -4.14 5.45 6.32
CA VAL A 343 -4.52 4.32 5.46
C VAL A 343 -4.46 3.03 6.26
#